data_ff75d7e6cfabaf7cce4645b6910ddc29
#
_entry.id   ff75d7e6cfabaf7cce4645b6910ddc29
#
_cell.length_a   1.000
_cell.length_b   1.000
_cell.length_c   1.000
_cell.angle_alpha   90.00
_cell.angle_beta   90.00
_cell.angle_gamma   90.00
#
_symmetry.space_group_name_H-M   'P 1'
#
loop_
_entity.id
_entity.type
_entity.pdbx_description
1 polymer ?
#
loop_
_entity_poly.entity_id
_entity_poly.type
_entity_poly.pdbx_seq_one_letter_code
_entity_poly.pdbx_strand_id
1 'polypeptide(L)'
;MVEVAQEKGVVETTEGRMIQNIFDLASNYARQVMVPRTEMVWIEGEKTARQATALMVRSGHSRVPVIGESVDEIVGVAYLKDMFNDRGAPLDPSTPITEFMREPLFIPDSKPLDVLLKEMQQANTHIAMLIDEYGTVAGLLTMEDLLEEIVGEITDEYDEDEEAPITEVEPRVFRVQARLPLDDLVDYLADNLDYELEYPEDVVDNVETVAGLLSYELGRVPLPGSSILRDGVRYTAEGGRDRRGRVKTRTVLVSVAEDTEPLGGEK
;
A
#
# COMPACT_ATOMS: atom_id res chain seq x y z
N MET A 1 3.02 -36.04 11.45
CA MET A 1 3.78 -36.79 10.39
C MET A 1 4.94 -35.94 9.87
N VAL A 2 4.75 -34.66 9.61
CA VAL A 2 5.82 -33.72 9.21
C VAL A 2 6.87 -33.56 10.30
N GLU A 3 6.48 -33.37 11.57
CA GLU A 3 7.38 -33.28 12.73
C GLU A 3 8.31 -34.50 12.87
N VAL A 4 7.78 -35.68 12.66
CA VAL A 4 8.59 -36.93 12.72
C VAL A 4 9.60 -37.01 11.57
N ALA A 5 9.30 -36.44 10.41
CA ALA A 5 10.22 -36.36 9.28
C ALA A 5 11.33 -35.32 9.52
N GLN A 6 11.01 -34.23 10.19
CA GLN A 6 11.98 -33.20 10.62
C GLN A 6 12.92 -33.75 11.70
N GLU A 7 12.40 -34.44 12.73
CA GLU A 7 13.21 -35.07 13.78
C GLU A 7 14.20 -36.11 13.22
N LYS A 8 13.84 -36.77 12.11
CA LYS A 8 14.70 -37.74 11.43
C LYS A 8 15.66 -37.13 10.41
N GLY A 9 15.65 -35.79 10.24
CA GLY A 9 16.49 -35.11 9.27
C GLY A 9 16.16 -35.40 7.80
N VAL A 10 14.96 -35.89 7.52
CA VAL A 10 14.48 -36.21 6.15
C VAL A 10 13.89 -34.96 5.47
N VAL A 11 13.41 -34.01 6.26
CA VAL A 11 12.79 -32.74 5.81
C VAL A 11 13.44 -31.63 6.61
N GLU A 12 13.89 -30.57 5.93
CA GLU A 12 14.42 -29.39 6.59
C GLU A 12 13.30 -28.59 7.29
N THR A 13 13.68 -27.77 8.27
CA THR A 13 12.70 -26.99 9.05
C THR A 13 11.84 -26.09 8.15
N THR A 14 12.45 -25.47 7.14
CA THR A 14 11.75 -24.60 6.17
C THR A 14 10.78 -25.39 5.30
N GLU A 15 11.20 -26.55 4.79
CA GLU A 15 10.34 -27.45 4.00
C GLU A 15 9.15 -27.95 4.83
N GLY A 16 9.39 -28.34 6.10
CA GLY A 16 8.33 -28.76 6.99
C GLY A 16 7.30 -27.68 7.27
N ARG A 17 7.74 -26.42 7.37
CA ARG A 17 6.86 -25.26 7.51
C ARG A 17 6.01 -25.06 6.26
N MET A 18 6.60 -25.11 5.07
CA MET A 18 5.86 -25.01 3.81
C MET A 18 4.78 -26.08 3.68
N ILE A 19 5.09 -27.32 4.07
CA ILE A 19 4.10 -28.41 4.07
C ILE A 19 2.95 -28.12 5.03
N GLN A 20 3.23 -27.61 6.22
CA GLN A 20 2.18 -27.19 7.17
C GLN A 20 1.33 -26.07 6.61
N ASN A 21 1.95 -25.03 6.04
CA ASN A 21 1.27 -23.90 5.43
C ASN A 21 0.31 -24.32 4.30
N ILE A 22 0.67 -25.36 3.51
CA ILE A 22 -0.23 -25.91 2.48
C ILE A 22 -1.51 -26.50 3.10
N PHE A 23 -1.40 -27.17 4.26
CA PHE A 23 -2.60 -27.67 4.95
C PHE A 23 -3.43 -26.53 5.53
N ASP A 24 -2.78 -25.49 6.07
CA ASP A 24 -3.44 -24.34 6.67
C ASP A 24 -4.13 -23.47 5.61
N LEU A 25 -3.62 -23.45 4.37
CA LEU A 25 -4.22 -22.73 3.22
C LEU A 25 -5.69 -23.11 3.00
N ALA A 26 -6.04 -24.40 3.18
CA ALA A 26 -7.42 -24.88 3.04
C ALA A 26 -8.35 -24.41 4.18
N SER A 27 -7.79 -23.96 5.29
CA SER A 27 -8.53 -23.48 6.47
C SER A 27 -8.66 -21.96 6.50
N ASN A 28 -7.88 -21.24 5.70
CA ASN A 28 -7.85 -19.79 5.64
C ASN A 28 -8.77 -19.25 4.53
N TYR A 29 -9.31 -18.05 4.76
CA TYR A 29 -10.21 -17.35 3.84
C TYR A 29 -9.54 -16.13 3.20
N ALA A 30 -10.00 -15.75 2.01
CA ALA A 30 -9.44 -14.64 1.23
C ALA A 30 -9.34 -13.32 2.01
N ARG A 31 -10.32 -12.99 2.85
CA ARG A 31 -10.33 -11.80 3.71
C ARG A 31 -9.19 -11.71 4.72
N GLN A 32 -8.56 -12.83 5.08
CA GLN A 32 -7.47 -12.86 6.06
C GLN A 32 -6.11 -12.44 5.45
N VAL A 33 -6.02 -12.49 4.11
CA VAL A 33 -4.78 -12.29 3.36
C VAL A 33 -4.87 -11.13 2.38
N MET A 34 -6.08 -10.61 2.14
CA MET A 34 -6.33 -9.53 1.18
C MET A 34 -5.59 -8.24 1.56
N VAL A 35 -5.32 -7.43 0.55
CA VAL A 35 -5.08 -6.00 0.73
C VAL A 35 -6.43 -5.34 0.96
N PRO A 36 -6.67 -4.74 2.14
CA PRO A 36 -7.94 -4.09 2.45
C PRO A 36 -8.23 -2.92 1.48
N ARG A 37 -9.49 -2.62 1.26
CA ARG A 37 -9.95 -1.50 0.42
C ARG A 37 -9.22 -0.18 0.70
N THR A 38 -9.00 0.12 1.98
CA THR A 38 -8.33 1.35 2.42
C THR A 38 -6.85 1.42 2.04
N GLU A 39 -6.24 0.27 1.75
CA GLU A 39 -4.84 0.16 1.34
C GLU A 39 -4.67 -0.09 -0.16
N MET A 40 -5.76 -0.17 -0.92
CA MET A 40 -5.70 -0.39 -2.36
C MET A 40 -5.16 0.84 -3.10
N VAL A 41 -4.26 0.59 -4.06
CA VAL A 41 -3.89 1.57 -5.08
C VAL A 41 -4.76 1.32 -6.31
N TRP A 42 -5.47 2.34 -6.77
CA TRP A 42 -6.41 2.29 -7.88
C TRP A 42 -6.28 3.52 -8.78
N ILE A 43 -6.89 3.48 -9.96
CA ILE A 43 -6.93 4.61 -10.91
C ILE A 43 -8.36 4.80 -11.44
N GLU A 44 -8.75 6.04 -11.63
CA GLU A 44 -10.04 6.40 -12.22
C GLU A 44 -10.04 6.11 -13.74
N GLY A 45 -11.17 5.59 -14.25
CA GLY A 45 -11.33 5.18 -15.65
C GLY A 45 -11.19 6.31 -16.67
N GLU A 46 -11.37 7.57 -16.26
CA GLU A 46 -11.17 8.75 -17.09
C GLU A 46 -9.69 9.12 -17.32
N LYS A 47 -8.77 8.54 -16.56
CA LYS A 47 -7.33 8.80 -16.66
C LYS A 47 -6.75 8.16 -17.93
N THR A 48 -5.62 8.72 -18.35
CA THR A 48 -4.91 8.25 -19.54
C THR A 48 -3.89 7.16 -19.24
N ALA A 49 -3.48 6.42 -20.26
CA ALA A 49 -2.42 5.42 -20.17
C ALA A 49 -1.12 5.99 -19.58
N ARG A 50 -0.78 7.24 -19.87
CA ARG A 50 0.38 7.94 -19.26
C ARG A 50 0.25 8.06 -17.75
N GLN A 51 -0.93 8.48 -17.28
CA GLN A 51 -1.19 8.64 -15.84
C GLN A 51 -1.19 7.28 -15.13
N ALA A 52 -1.78 6.25 -15.76
CA ALA A 52 -1.75 4.89 -15.26
C ALA A 52 -0.33 4.33 -15.17
N THR A 53 0.48 4.49 -16.22
CA THR A 53 1.89 4.07 -16.21
C THR A 53 2.67 4.78 -15.11
N ALA A 54 2.51 6.09 -14.96
CA ALA A 54 3.18 6.85 -13.92
C ALA A 54 2.78 6.38 -12.50
N LEU A 55 1.48 6.10 -12.28
CA LEU A 55 0.98 5.55 -11.03
C LEU A 55 1.61 4.17 -10.74
N MET A 56 1.56 3.25 -11.71
CA MET A 56 2.08 1.89 -11.59
C MET A 56 3.59 1.86 -11.31
N VAL A 57 4.37 2.69 -12.00
CA VAL A 57 5.82 2.81 -11.78
C VAL A 57 6.09 3.36 -10.37
N ARG A 58 5.36 4.39 -9.95
CA ARG A 58 5.53 5.01 -8.63
C ARG A 58 5.10 4.10 -7.49
N SER A 59 4.03 3.34 -7.66
CA SER A 59 3.53 2.38 -6.66
C SER A 59 4.26 1.03 -6.70
N GLY A 60 5.01 0.73 -7.76
CA GLY A 60 5.66 -0.56 -7.97
C GLY A 60 4.70 -1.70 -8.33
N HIS A 61 3.44 -1.38 -8.67
CA HIS A 61 2.43 -2.38 -9.01
C HIS A 61 2.39 -2.64 -10.51
N SER A 62 2.40 -3.91 -10.90
CA SER A 62 2.23 -4.33 -12.29
C SER A 62 0.76 -4.36 -12.73
N ARG A 63 -0.17 -4.34 -11.76
CA ARG A 63 -1.63 -4.40 -11.97
C ARG A 63 -2.32 -3.48 -10.99
N VAL A 64 -3.28 -2.70 -11.48
CA VAL A 64 -4.01 -1.72 -10.68
C VAL A 64 -5.49 -1.76 -11.05
N PRO A 65 -6.42 -1.85 -10.08
CA PRO A 65 -7.84 -1.71 -10.34
C PRO A 65 -8.18 -0.38 -11.00
N VAL A 66 -9.10 -0.42 -11.95
CA VAL A 66 -9.69 0.77 -12.59
C VAL A 66 -11.08 0.95 -12.01
N ILE A 67 -11.35 2.13 -11.46
CA ILE A 67 -12.63 2.47 -10.84
C ILE A 67 -13.46 3.38 -11.73
N GLY A 68 -14.79 3.31 -11.58
CA GLY A 68 -15.75 4.25 -12.13
C GLY A 68 -15.88 5.50 -11.26
N GLU A 69 -17.10 5.75 -10.77
CA GLU A 69 -17.41 6.92 -9.94
C GLU A 69 -16.92 6.77 -8.48
N SER A 70 -16.72 5.55 -8.03
CA SER A 70 -16.27 5.25 -6.66
C SER A 70 -15.38 4.03 -6.60
N VAL A 71 -14.70 3.83 -5.47
CA VAL A 71 -13.86 2.65 -5.21
C VAL A 71 -14.69 1.34 -5.15
N ASP A 72 -16.01 1.45 -4.95
CA ASP A 72 -16.91 0.29 -5.00
C ASP A 72 -17.26 -0.14 -6.42
N GLU A 73 -17.03 0.72 -7.39
CA GLU A 73 -17.29 0.45 -8.80
C GLU A 73 -16.00 0.10 -9.54
N ILE A 74 -15.53 -1.13 -9.39
CA ILE A 74 -14.39 -1.63 -10.17
C ILE A 74 -14.86 -1.98 -11.57
N VAL A 75 -14.42 -1.21 -12.57
CA VAL A 75 -14.78 -1.39 -13.98
C VAL A 75 -13.77 -2.24 -14.75
N GLY A 76 -12.56 -2.42 -14.21
CA GLY A 76 -11.52 -3.21 -14.85
C GLY A 76 -10.25 -3.32 -14.02
N VAL A 77 -9.25 -3.98 -14.62
CA VAL A 77 -7.88 -4.04 -14.10
C VAL A 77 -6.92 -3.62 -15.20
N ALA A 78 -6.12 -2.60 -14.94
CA ALA A 78 -5.06 -2.17 -15.83
C ALA A 78 -3.77 -2.98 -15.58
N TYR A 79 -3.11 -3.39 -16.63
CA TYR A 79 -1.84 -4.11 -16.60
C TYR A 79 -0.74 -3.24 -17.20
N LEU A 80 0.36 -3.04 -16.49
CA LEU A 80 1.49 -2.23 -16.97
C LEU A 80 2.02 -2.72 -18.33
N LYS A 81 2.09 -4.04 -18.53
CA LYS A 81 2.55 -4.64 -19.79
C LYS A 81 1.68 -4.29 -21.01
N ASP A 82 0.37 -4.06 -20.78
CA ASP A 82 -0.57 -3.76 -21.85
C ASP A 82 -0.50 -2.29 -22.31
N MET A 83 0.30 -1.45 -21.61
CA MET A 83 0.62 -0.07 -22.02
C MET A 83 1.74 0.01 -23.05
N PHE A 84 2.33 -1.12 -23.42
CA PHE A 84 3.44 -1.21 -24.36
C PHE A 84 3.11 -2.17 -25.50
N ASN A 85 3.60 -1.88 -26.69
CA ASN A 85 3.49 -2.81 -27.83
C ASN A 85 4.50 -3.98 -27.71
N ASP A 86 4.41 -4.95 -28.61
CA ASP A 86 5.26 -6.14 -28.64
C ASP A 86 6.77 -5.83 -28.74
N ARG A 87 7.14 -4.61 -29.12
CA ARG A 87 8.55 -4.14 -29.21
C ARG A 87 8.99 -3.36 -27.97
N GLY A 88 8.12 -3.27 -26.93
CA GLY A 88 8.39 -2.52 -25.72
C GLY A 88 8.27 -1.00 -25.87
N ALA A 89 7.76 -0.50 -27.01
CA ALA A 89 7.47 0.91 -27.15
C ALA A 89 6.11 1.25 -26.49
N PRO A 90 6.00 2.39 -25.80
CA PRO A 90 4.74 2.81 -25.19
C PRO A 90 3.69 3.04 -26.29
N LEU A 91 2.44 2.66 -26.00
CA LEU A 91 1.28 2.99 -26.82
C LEU A 91 0.96 4.48 -26.69
N ASP A 92 -0.04 4.97 -27.42
CA ASP A 92 -0.41 6.39 -27.34
C ASP A 92 -0.72 6.76 -25.88
N PRO A 93 0.10 7.64 -25.27
CA PRO A 93 -0.03 7.98 -23.86
C PRO A 93 -1.28 8.81 -23.52
N SER A 94 -2.01 9.31 -24.51
CA SER A 94 -3.25 10.05 -24.35
C SER A 94 -4.50 9.17 -24.37
N THR A 95 -4.36 7.90 -24.74
CA THR A 95 -5.47 6.95 -24.79
C THR A 95 -6.06 6.72 -23.40
N PRO A 96 -7.39 6.70 -23.24
CA PRO A 96 -8.03 6.40 -21.98
C PRO A 96 -7.64 5.02 -21.45
N ILE A 97 -7.49 4.89 -20.12
CA ILE A 97 -7.06 3.63 -19.50
C ILE A 97 -8.09 2.51 -19.73
N THR A 98 -9.35 2.86 -19.94
CA THR A 98 -10.44 1.91 -20.21
C THR A 98 -10.24 1.11 -21.48
N GLU A 99 -9.40 1.56 -22.42
CA GLU A 99 -9.06 0.79 -23.63
C GLU A 99 -8.01 -0.30 -23.37
N PHE A 100 -7.30 -0.24 -22.24
CA PHE A 100 -6.22 -1.15 -21.87
C PHE A 100 -6.54 -2.00 -20.64
N MET A 101 -7.73 -1.87 -20.07
CA MET A 101 -8.14 -2.68 -18.93
C MET A 101 -8.66 -4.05 -19.35
N ARG A 102 -8.51 -5.00 -18.45
CA ARG A 102 -9.08 -6.32 -18.56
C ARG A 102 -10.25 -6.47 -17.61
N GLU A 103 -11.12 -7.44 -17.88
CA GLU A 103 -12.24 -7.78 -17.01
C GLU A 103 -11.74 -8.25 -15.63
N PRO A 104 -12.28 -7.71 -14.53
CA PRO A 104 -11.88 -8.08 -13.19
C PRO A 104 -12.48 -9.42 -12.77
N LEU A 105 -11.74 -10.23 -12.04
CA LEU A 105 -12.28 -11.43 -11.37
C LEU A 105 -12.82 -11.01 -10.00
N PHE A 106 -14.13 -11.12 -9.81
CA PHE A 106 -14.76 -10.90 -8.50
C PHE A 106 -14.97 -12.21 -7.76
N ILE A 107 -14.64 -12.22 -6.48
CA ILE A 107 -14.81 -13.37 -5.59
C ILE A 107 -15.36 -12.93 -4.23
N PRO A 108 -16.15 -13.78 -3.54
CA PRO A 108 -16.49 -13.53 -2.15
C PRO A 108 -15.25 -13.50 -1.25
N ASP A 109 -15.21 -12.59 -0.31
CA ASP A 109 -14.12 -12.48 0.67
C ASP A 109 -14.00 -13.71 1.60
N SER A 110 -15.10 -14.46 1.73
CA SER A 110 -15.20 -15.70 2.49
C SER A 110 -14.74 -16.96 1.72
N LYS A 111 -14.19 -16.79 0.51
CA LYS A 111 -13.71 -17.95 -0.29
C LYS A 111 -12.46 -18.56 0.34
N PRO A 112 -12.37 -19.91 0.51
CA PRO A 112 -11.14 -20.57 0.97
C PRO A 112 -9.99 -20.37 -0.03
N LEU A 113 -8.78 -20.19 0.51
CA LEU A 113 -7.59 -19.83 -0.27
C LEU A 113 -7.16 -20.93 -1.27
N ASP A 114 -7.31 -22.20 -0.90
CA ASP A 114 -6.98 -23.32 -1.78
C ASP A 114 -7.91 -23.42 -3.01
N VAL A 115 -9.18 -23.06 -2.84
CA VAL A 115 -10.17 -22.97 -3.93
C VAL A 115 -9.87 -21.77 -4.81
N LEU A 116 -9.56 -20.62 -4.18
CA LEU A 116 -9.23 -19.39 -4.88
C LEU A 116 -7.99 -19.56 -5.75
N LEU A 117 -6.94 -20.17 -5.22
CA LEU A 117 -5.69 -20.43 -5.95
C LEU A 117 -5.97 -21.20 -7.26
N LYS A 118 -6.79 -22.26 -7.19
CA LYS A 118 -7.17 -23.06 -8.36
C LYS A 118 -7.97 -22.23 -9.38
N GLU A 119 -8.91 -21.41 -8.89
CA GLU A 119 -9.74 -20.57 -9.75
C GLU A 119 -8.92 -19.51 -10.48
N MET A 120 -8.01 -18.82 -9.77
CA MET A 120 -7.11 -17.84 -10.37
C MET A 120 -6.17 -18.48 -11.40
N GLN A 121 -5.66 -19.68 -11.14
CA GLN A 121 -4.85 -20.44 -12.10
C GLN A 121 -5.66 -20.79 -13.35
N GLN A 122 -6.89 -21.25 -13.20
CA GLN A 122 -7.78 -21.61 -14.33
C GLN A 122 -8.18 -20.38 -15.16
N ALA A 123 -8.45 -19.25 -14.48
CA ALA A 123 -8.75 -17.97 -15.12
C ALA A 123 -7.51 -17.27 -15.71
N ASN A 124 -6.30 -17.82 -15.47
CA ASN A 124 -5.04 -17.22 -15.85
C ASN A 124 -4.94 -15.73 -15.42
N THR A 125 -5.45 -15.43 -14.23
CA THR A 125 -5.41 -14.10 -13.61
C THR A 125 -4.52 -14.10 -12.38
N HIS A 126 -3.87 -12.97 -12.14
CA HIS A 126 -2.97 -12.80 -10.99
C HIS A 126 -3.53 -11.81 -9.95
N ILE A 127 -4.75 -11.32 -10.15
CA ILE A 127 -5.41 -10.41 -9.24
C ILE A 127 -6.91 -10.71 -9.21
N ALA A 128 -7.49 -10.68 -8.01
CA ALA A 128 -8.92 -10.83 -7.79
C ALA A 128 -9.44 -9.70 -6.89
N MET A 129 -10.65 -9.23 -7.18
CA MET A 129 -11.37 -8.27 -6.35
C MET A 129 -12.26 -9.03 -5.37
N LEU A 130 -12.16 -8.71 -4.08
CA LEU A 130 -12.95 -9.33 -3.04
C LEU A 130 -14.19 -8.49 -2.76
N ILE A 131 -15.33 -9.16 -2.69
CA ILE A 131 -16.62 -8.55 -2.36
C ILE A 131 -17.18 -9.16 -1.07
N ASP A 132 -17.75 -8.29 -0.24
CA ASP A 132 -18.42 -8.67 1.00
C ASP A 132 -19.87 -9.18 0.75
N GLU A 133 -20.60 -9.48 1.82
CA GLU A 133 -21.99 -9.98 1.79
C GLU A 133 -22.99 -8.94 1.24
N TYR A 134 -22.59 -7.69 1.19
CA TYR A 134 -23.43 -6.57 0.71
C TYR A 134 -23.12 -6.21 -0.76
N GLY A 135 -22.13 -6.87 -1.37
CA GLY A 135 -21.68 -6.59 -2.73
C GLY A 135 -20.70 -5.41 -2.82
N THR A 136 -20.18 -4.95 -1.68
CA THR A 136 -19.19 -3.87 -1.59
C THR A 136 -17.79 -4.45 -1.78
N VAL A 137 -16.87 -3.67 -2.37
CA VAL A 137 -15.48 -4.06 -2.50
C VAL A 137 -14.81 -4.04 -1.12
N ALA A 138 -14.45 -5.23 -0.61
CA ALA A 138 -13.74 -5.40 0.65
C ALA A 138 -12.23 -5.18 0.49
N GLY A 139 -11.68 -5.54 -0.69
CA GLY A 139 -10.26 -5.45 -0.97
C GLY A 139 -9.87 -6.12 -2.27
N LEU A 140 -8.59 -6.39 -2.42
CA LEU A 140 -8.05 -7.21 -3.51
C LEU A 140 -7.06 -8.25 -2.96
N LEU A 141 -6.80 -9.27 -3.76
CA LEU A 141 -5.82 -10.30 -3.46
C LEU A 141 -5.08 -10.67 -4.74
N THR A 142 -3.77 -10.88 -4.62
CA THR A 142 -2.93 -11.27 -5.75
C THR A 142 -2.47 -12.73 -5.64
N MET A 143 -2.01 -13.31 -6.76
CA MET A 143 -1.40 -14.64 -6.77
C MET A 143 -0.15 -14.70 -5.88
N GLU A 144 0.57 -13.60 -5.83
CA GLU A 144 1.77 -13.41 -5.03
C GLU A 144 1.44 -13.53 -3.53
N ASP A 145 0.32 -12.94 -3.06
CA ASP A 145 -0.14 -13.06 -1.67
C ASP A 145 -0.49 -14.52 -1.30
N LEU A 146 -1.15 -15.25 -2.22
CA LEU A 146 -1.46 -16.68 -2.02
C LEU A 146 -0.22 -17.56 -1.94
N LEU A 147 0.80 -17.26 -2.76
CA LEU A 147 2.05 -18.02 -2.74
C LEU A 147 2.85 -17.74 -1.48
N GLU A 148 2.79 -16.53 -0.95
CA GLU A 148 3.44 -16.15 0.30
C GLU A 148 2.86 -16.93 1.49
N GLU A 149 1.55 -17.18 1.52
CA GLU A 149 0.94 -18.04 2.55
C GLU A 149 1.50 -19.48 2.53
N ILE A 150 1.98 -19.96 1.40
CA ILE A 150 2.59 -21.28 1.28
C ILE A 150 4.08 -21.24 1.63
N VAL A 151 4.83 -20.33 1.04
CA VAL A 151 6.30 -20.24 1.18
C VAL A 151 6.67 -19.67 2.55
N GLY A 152 5.81 -18.83 3.11
CA GLY A 152 6.09 -18.02 4.30
C GLY A 152 6.93 -16.78 3.97
N GLU A 153 7.11 -15.92 4.95
CA GLU A 153 7.95 -14.74 4.80
C GLU A 153 9.39 -15.17 4.49
N ILE A 154 9.91 -14.72 3.35
CA ILE A 154 11.33 -14.82 3.04
C ILE A 154 12.01 -13.69 3.85
N THR A 155 12.44 -14.02 5.06
CA THR A 155 13.16 -13.08 5.94
C THR A 155 14.55 -12.85 5.37
N ASP A 156 14.85 -11.63 4.92
CA ASP A 156 16.23 -11.19 4.79
C ASP A 156 16.78 -10.91 6.21
N GLU A 157 17.95 -11.48 6.53
CA GLU A 157 18.63 -11.37 7.84
C GLU A 157 19.11 -9.93 8.17
N TYR A 158 18.76 -8.94 7.33
CA TYR A 158 19.23 -7.55 7.40
C TYR A 158 18.18 -6.52 7.84
N ASP A 159 16.98 -6.93 8.27
CA ASP A 159 15.88 -6.00 8.58
C ASP A 159 15.87 -5.48 10.05
N GLU A 160 16.97 -5.58 10.79
CA GLU A 160 17.08 -5.14 12.20
C GLU A 160 17.84 -3.81 12.39
N ASP A 161 17.88 -2.91 11.43
CA ASP A 161 18.28 -1.53 11.74
C ASP A 161 17.07 -0.78 12.30
N GLU A 162 16.99 -0.69 13.63
CA GLU A 162 16.09 0.24 14.36
C GLU A 162 16.52 1.68 14.02
N GLU A 163 16.02 2.21 12.91
CA GLU A 163 16.15 3.63 12.60
C GLU A 163 15.48 4.46 13.71
N ALA A 164 16.13 5.52 14.15
CA ALA A 164 15.56 6.43 15.16
C ALA A 164 14.17 6.93 14.69
N PRO A 165 13.18 7.04 15.60
CA PRO A 165 11.83 7.47 15.26
C PRO A 165 11.77 8.80 14.53
N ILE A 166 12.66 9.74 14.89
CA ILE A 166 12.85 11.06 14.27
C ILE A 166 14.34 11.29 14.09
N THR A 167 14.74 11.71 12.89
CA THR A 167 16.12 12.08 12.55
C THR A 167 16.12 13.42 11.83
N GLU A 168 16.88 14.39 12.32
CA GLU A 168 17.10 15.65 11.61
C GLU A 168 17.99 15.43 10.39
N VAL A 169 17.52 15.82 9.20
CA VAL A 169 18.22 15.68 7.92
C VAL A 169 18.88 17.00 7.52
N GLU A 170 18.15 18.09 7.70
CA GLU A 170 18.57 19.47 7.46
C GLU A 170 17.93 20.35 8.54
N PRO A 171 18.39 21.58 8.77
CA PRO A 171 17.74 22.49 9.71
C PRO A 171 16.24 22.60 9.43
N ARG A 172 15.41 22.30 10.45
CA ARG A 172 13.93 22.29 10.38
C ARG A 172 13.34 21.25 9.40
N VAL A 173 14.13 20.24 8.98
CA VAL A 173 13.69 19.13 8.12
C VAL A 173 14.02 17.80 8.80
N PHE A 174 13.00 17.03 9.08
CA PHE A 174 13.10 15.78 9.84
C PHE A 174 12.59 14.61 9.02
N ARG A 175 13.32 13.51 9.04
CA ARG A 175 12.85 12.21 8.59
C ARG A 175 12.20 11.50 9.78
N VAL A 176 10.92 11.18 9.64
CA VAL A 176 10.08 10.64 10.70
C VAL A 176 9.57 9.27 10.27
N GLN A 177 9.56 8.30 11.15
CA GLN A 177 8.94 7.00 10.86
C GLN A 177 7.45 7.18 10.56
N ALA A 178 6.95 6.54 9.51
CA ALA A 178 5.56 6.65 9.05
C ALA A 178 4.53 6.31 10.15
N ARG A 179 4.89 5.39 11.04
CA ARG A 179 4.07 4.91 12.16
C ARG A 179 4.24 5.72 13.45
N LEU A 180 5.05 6.78 13.44
CA LEU A 180 5.21 7.63 14.62
C LEU A 180 3.84 8.23 15.02
N PRO A 181 3.43 8.16 16.31
CA PRO A 181 2.25 8.86 16.78
C PRO A 181 2.31 10.36 16.50
N LEU A 182 1.17 10.97 16.17
CA LEU A 182 1.11 12.41 15.90
C LEU A 182 1.50 13.24 17.11
N ASP A 183 1.08 12.82 18.30
CA ASP A 183 1.39 13.52 19.55
C ASP A 183 2.89 13.56 19.81
N ASP A 184 3.61 12.44 19.54
CA ASP A 184 5.07 12.39 19.69
C ASP A 184 5.77 13.34 18.72
N LEU A 185 5.22 13.57 17.53
CA LEU A 185 5.74 14.55 16.58
C LEU A 185 5.49 15.99 17.08
N VAL A 186 4.29 16.26 17.61
CA VAL A 186 3.93 17.57 18.17
C VAL A 186 4.87 17.91 19.31
N ASP A 187 5.04 17.02 20.28
CA ASP A 187 5.93 17.19 21.41
C ASP A 187 7.39 17.43 20.96
N TYR A 188 7.85 16.65 19.98
CA TYR A 188 9.20 16.82 19.44
C TYR A 188 9.42 18.18 18.79
N LEU A 189 8.45 18.69 18.00
CA LEU A 189 8.56 20.01 17.35
C LEU A 189 8.50 21.17 18.36
N ALA A 190 7.68 21.03 19.39
CA ALA A 190 7.62 22.00 20.48
C ALA A 190 8.96 22.07 21.24
N ASP A 191 9.51 20.92 21.62
CA ASP A 191 10.74 20.84 22.42
C ASP A 191 12.00 21.27 21.65
N ASN A 192 12.07 21.02 20.35
CA ASN A 192 13.29 21.22 19.55
C ASN A 192 13.27 22.47 18.67
N LEU A 193 12.09 22.97 18.30
CA LEU A 193 11.95 24.12 17.39
C LEU A 193 11.17 25.29 17.99
N ASP A 194 10.65 25.16 19.22
CA ASP A 194 9.69 26.10 19.81
C ASP A 194 8.49 26.36 18.86
N TYR A 195 8.04 25.27 18.20
CA TYR A 195 6.97 25.31 17.19
C TYR A 195 5.73 24.61 17.72
N GLU A 196 4.70 25.39 18.06
CA GLU A 196 3.41 24.87 18.52
C GLU A 196 2.59 24.43 17.32
N LEU A 197 2.30 23.12 17.25
CA LEU A 197 1.45 22.49 16.23
C LEU A 197 0.20 21.94 16.90
N GLU A 198 -0.97 22.40 16.47
CA GLU A 198 -2.25 21.90 16.95
C GLU A 198 -3.05 21.30 15.81
N TYR A 199 -3.59 20.09 16.02
CA TYR A 199 -4.51 19.47 15.08
C TYR A 199 -5.96 19.67 15.52
N PRO A 200 -6.90 19.93 14.57
CA PRO A 200 -8.33 19.98 14.87
C PRO A 200 -8.85 18.65 15.43
N GLU A 201 -9.95 18.72 16.19
CA GLU A 201 -10.57 17.56 16.84
C GLU A 201 -10.88 16.41 15.85
N ASP A 202 -11.32 16.75 14.63
CA ASP A 202 -11.62 15.75 13.59
C ASP A 202 -10.38 14.99 13.10
N VAL A 203 -9.20 15.56 13.16
CA VAL A 203 -7.94 14.88 12.88
C VAL A 203 -7.52 14.02 14.06
N VAL A 204 -7.55 14.57 15.27
CA VAL A 204 -7.15 13.86 16.49
C VAL A 204 -8.02 12.61 16.70
N ASP A 205 -9.33 12.70 16.42
CA ASP A 205 -10.27 11.58 16.59
C ASP A 205 -10.09 10.46 15.55
N ASN A 206 -9.51 10.75 14.37
CA ASN A 206 -9.44 9.82 13.24
C ASN A 206 -8.03 9.40 12.81
N VAL A 207 -6.99 10.04 13.36
CA VAL A 207 -5.61 9.86 12.89
C VAL A 207 -4.67 9.66 14.08
N GLU A 208 -4.01 8.51 14.12
CA GLU A 208 -3.08 8.18 15.20
C GLU A 208 -1.61 8.42 14.79
N THR A 209 -1.28 8.36 13.49
CA THR A 209 0.12 8.35 13.02
C THR A 209 0.39 9.37 11.92
N VAL A 210 1.66 9.71 11.72
CA VAL A 210 2.11 10.65 10.68
C VAL A 210 1.70 10.19 9.27
N ALA A 211 1.83 8.90 8.95
CA ALA A 211 1.33 8.39 7.66
C ALA A 211 -0.19 8.36 7.58
N GLY A 212 -0.86 8.17 8.71
CA GLY A 212 -2.32 8.29 8.83
C GLY A 212 -2.80 9.68 8.44
N LEU A 213 -2.09 10.74 8.87
CA LEU A 213 -2.39 12.13 8.49
C LEU A 213 -2.30 12.34 6.98
N LEU A 214 -1.24 11.82 6.33
CA LEU A 214 -1.15 11.88 4.88
C LEU A 214 -2.31 11.15 4.19
N SER A 215 -2.67 9.97 4.69
CA SER A 215 -3.78 9.18 4.13
C SER A 215 -5.12 9.89 4.29
N TYR A 216 -5.36 10.48 5.45
CA TYR A 216 -6.58 11.23 5.77
C TYR A 216 -6.76 12.43 4.85
N GLU A 217 -5.73 13.28 4.74
CA GLU A 217 -5.74 14.49 3.92
C GLU A 217 -5.80 14.20 2.41
N LEU A 218 -5.14 13.13 1.95
CA LEU A 218 -5.13 12.73 0.54
C LEU A 218 -6.38 11.93 0.12
N GLY A 219 -7.13 11.39 1.09
CA GLY A 219 -8.25 10.48 0.84
C GLY A 219 -7.84 9.16 0.15
N ARG A 220 -6.55 8.83 0.18
CA ARG A 220 -5.98 7.62 -0.45
C ARG A 220 -4.61 7.28 0.15
N VAL A 221 -4.13 6.07 -0.15
CA VAL A 221 -2.79 5.62 0.25
C VAL A 221 -1.71 6.58 -0.26
N PRO A 222 -0.86 7.14 0.61
CA PRO A 222 0.24 7.99 0.18
C PRO A 222 1.30 7.16 -0.54
N LEU A 223 1.67 7.60 -1.75
CA LEU A 223 2.77 7.02 -2.51
C LEU A 223 4.02 7.87 -2.35
N PRO A 224 5.22 7.33 -2.60
CA PRO A 224 6.46 8.10 -2.57
C PRO A 224 6.35 9.41 -3.34
N GLY A 225 6.72 10.53 -2.71
CA GLY A 225 6.57 11.87 -3.25
C GLY A 225 5.18 12.49 -3.12
N SER A 226 4.18 11.80 -2.54
CA SER A 226 2.93 12.44 -2.13
C SER A 226 3.20 13.41 -1.01
N SER A 227 2.63 14.62 -1.07
CA SER A 227 2.85 15.65 -0.04
C SER A 227 1.57 16.41 0.28
N ILE A 228 1.48 16.83 1.53
CA ILE A 228 0.48 17.75 2.04
C ILE A 228 1.20 18.94 2.70
N LEU A 229 0.51 20.07 2.79
CA LEU A 229 0.96 21.23 3.56
C LEU A 229 -0.15 21.57 4.53
N ARG A 230 0.17 21.56 5.82
CA ARG A 230 -0.77 21.87 6.89
C ARG A 230 -0.07 22.70 7.96
N ASP A 231 -0.70 23.78 8.36
CA ASP A 231 -0.24 24.68 9.43
C ASP A 231 1.26 25.02 9.36
N GLY A 232 1.75 25.35 8.15
CA GLY A 232 3.15 25.69 7.91
C GLY A 232 4.11 24.50 7.85
N VAL A 233 3.62 23.28 8.08
CA VAL A 233 4.40 22.03 8.02
C VAL A 233 4.08 21.28 6.74
N ARG A 234 5.12 20.93 5.99
CA ARG A 234 5.03 20.06 4.80
C ARG A 234 5.39 18.64 5.17
N TYR A 235 4.49 17.73 4.89
CA TYR A 235 4.68 16.29 5.05
C TYR A 235 4.85 15.67 3.66
N THR A 236 5.95 14.97 3.42
CA THR A 236 6.22 14.31 2.13
C THR A 236 6.52 12.84 2.38
N ALA A 237 5.71 11.95 1.80
CA ALA A 237 5.90 10.51 1.89
C ALA A 237 7.21 10.10 1.21
N GLU A 238 8.08 9.41 1.92
CA GLU A 238 9.27 8.75 1.38
C GLU A 238 8.99 7.25 1.22
N GLY A 239 9.48 6.69 0.11
CA GLY A 239 9.25 5.30 -0.23
C GLY A 239 10.20 4.36 0.47
N GLY A 240 9.68 3.20 0.82
CA GLY A 240 10.40 2.00 1.13
C GLY A 240 9.68 0.81 0.50
N ARG A 241 10.24 -0.38 0.64
CA ARG A 241 9.53 -1.61 0.31
C ARG A 241 9.12 -2.30 1.60
N ASP A 242 7.89 -2.81 1.67
CA ASP A 242 7.52 -3.72 2.73
C ASP A 242 8.22 -5.08 2.51
N ARG A 243 8.07 -5.99 3.48
CA ARG A 243 8.63 -7.35 3.39
C ARG A 243 8.16 -8.12 2.16
N ARG A 244 7.04 -7.72 1.57
CA ARG A 244 6.45 -8.27 0.34
C ARG A 244 6.95 -7.57 -0.93
N GLY A 245 7.94 -6.68 -0.80
CA GLY A 245 8.47 -5.90 -1.93
C GLY A 245 7.52 -4.83 -2.46
N ARG A 246 6.35 -4.63 -1.82
CA ARG A 246 5.39 -3.59 -2.20
C ARG A 246 5.92 -2.23 -1.75
N VAL A 247 5.74 -1.22 -2.59
CA VAL A 247 6.10 0.15 -2.22
C VAL A 247 5.15 0.63 -1.14
N LYS A 248 5.70 0.96 0.02
CA LYS A 248 4.98 1.48 1.18
C LYS A 248 5.68 2.73 1.69
N THR A 249 4.94 3.66 2.25
CA THR A 249 5.54 4.79 2.98
C THR A 249 6.16 4.24 4.26
N ARG A 250 7.49 4.26 4.36
CA ARG A 250 8.24 3.86 5.57
C ARG A 250 8.58 5.07 6.43
N THR A 251 8.91 6.16 5.79
CA THR A 251 9.24 7.43 6.43
C THR A 251 8.49 8.58 5.79
N VAL A 252 8.37 9.66 6.52
CA VAL A 252 7.80 10.94 6.07
C VAL A 252 8.85 12.02 6.31
N LEU A 253 9.13 12.81 5.29
CA LEU A 253 9.93 14.01 5.44
C LEU A 253 9.02 15.14 5.90
N VAL A 254 9.29 15.64 7.10
CA VAL A 254 8.55 16.74 7.75
C VAL A 254 9.39 17.99 7.67
N SER A 255 8.93 19.01 6.96
CA SER A 255 9.63 20.29 6.79
C SER A 255 8.80 21.40 7.40
N VAL A 256 9.34 22.07 8.40
CA VAL A 256 8.70 23.18 9.12
C VAL A 256 9.15 24.50 8.50
N ALA A 257 8.20 25.32 8.02
CA ALA A 257 8.50 26.64 7.46
C ALA A 257 9.26 27.50 8.47
N GLU A 258 10.20 28.32 8.00
CA GLU A 258 10.70 29.42 8.82
C GLU A 258 9.55 30.40 9.09
N ASP A 259 9.46 30.96 10.31
CA ASP A 259 8.43 31.93 10.66
C ASP A 259 8.39 33.05 9.64
N THR A 260 7.48 32.96 8.70
CA THR A 260 7.01 34.13 7.99
C THR A 260 6.07 34.83 8.95
N GLU A 261 6.45 36.03 9.42
CA GLU A 261 5.59 36.94 10.20
C GLU A 261 4.14 36.83 9.71
N PRO A 262 3.14 36.79 10.61
CA PRO A 262 1.74 36.80 10.19
C PRO A 262 1.54 38.03 9.32
N LEU A 263 1.16 37.80 8.05
CA LEU A 263 0.75 38.86 7.14
C LEU A 263 -0.35 39.64 7.84
N GLY A 264 0.06 40.80 8.35
CA GLY A 264 -0.76 41.72 9.12
C GLY A 264 -2.07 41.96 8.38
N GLY A 265 -3.17 41.76 9.10
CA GLY A 265 -4.48 42.17 8.65
C GLY A 265 -4.44 43.65 8.33
N GLU A 266 -4.59 43.98 7.07
CA GLU A 266 -5.07 45.30 6.65
C GLU A 266 -6.57 45.27 6.46
N LYS A 267 -7.16 46.20 7.17
CA LYS A 267 -8.54 46.65 7.36
C LYS A 267 -9.48 46.53 6.17
#